data_116eaf829a177fa8093bf14883c45c01
#
_entry.id   116eaf829a177fa8093bf14883c45c01
#
_cell.length_a   1.000
_cell.length_b   1.000
_cell.length_c   1.000
_cell.angle_alpha   90.00
_cell.angle_beta   90.00
_cell.angle_gamma   90.00
#
_symmetry.space_group_name_H-M   'P 1'
#
loop_
_entity.id
_entity.type
_entity.pdbx_description
1 polymer ?
#
loop_
_entity_poly.entity_id
_entity_poly.type
_entity_poly.pdbx_seq_one_letter_code
_entity_poly.pdbx_strand_id
1 'polypeptide(L)'
;GEKGILRYRGYPIEDLVKQGVSFTDVSYLLLYGELEESQKKTDFKEYIRTHANIHEDMNRFFNGFPLSAHPMAILSSMVTALSGFNPDGDSQDPDVIDENIAKLIAKVKTIAAYSYRKSHGMPFIYPDHNLNYVENFLYMMFGEPQKEYIQNNVVSDALNTLLVLHADHEQDCSTSTVRMAGSSHANLFATISAGIA
;
A
#
# COMPACT_ATOMS: atom_id res chain seq x y z
N GLY A 1 -10.38 -3.64 21.86
CA GLY A 1 -11.11 -4.38 22.87
C GLY A 1 -11.18 -3.62 24.21
N GLU A 2 -11.98 -4.08 25.15
CA GLU A 2 -12.26 -3.42 26.46
C GLU A 2 -11.00 -3.12 27.31
N LYS A 3 -9.89 -3.83 27.09
CA LYS A 3 -8.65 -3.66 27.83
C LYS A 3 -7.61 -2.77 27.14
N GLY A 4 -7.89 -2.22 25.96
CA GLY A 4 -6.95 -1.39 25.21
C GLY A 4 -5.66 -2.11 24.79
N ILE A 5 -5.71 -3.45 24.59
CA ILE A 5 -4.56 -4.27 24.19
C ILE A 5 -4.74 -4.63 22.73
N LEU A 6 -3.77 -4.23 21.88
CA LEU A 6 -3.71 -4.61 20.46
C LEU A 6 -2.49 -5.49 20.22
N ARG A 7 -2.70 -6.58 19.47
CA ARG A 7 -1.63 -7.52 19.09
C ARG A 7 -1.78 -7.90 17.63
N TYR A 8 -0.68 -7.90 16.89
CA TYR A 8 -0.60 -8.42 15.53
C TYR A 8 -0.01 -9.83 15.57
N ARG A 9 -0.82 -10.85 15.25
CA ARG A 9 -0.39 -12.27 15.29
C ARG A 9 0.32 -12.67 16.60
N GLY A 10 -0.13 -12.11 17.73
CA GLY A 10 0.45 -12.38 19.05
C GLY A 10 1.49 -11.38 19.53
N TYR A 11 2.07 -10.57 18.66
CA TYR A 11 3.06 -9.53 19.01
C TYR A 11 2.35 -8.28 19.51
N PRO A 12 2.67 -7.77 20.72
CA PRO A 12 2.13 -6.49 21.20
C PRO A 12 2.54 -5.36 20.26
N ILE A 13 1.60 -4.46 19.93
CA ILE A 13 1.87 -3.36 19.01
C ILE A 13 2.96 -2.41 19.55
N GLU A 14 3.00 -2.24 20.85
CA GLU A 14 4.01 -1.41 21.52
C GLU A 14 5.43 -1.94 21.29
N ASP A 15 5.59 -3.26 21.25
CA ASP A 15 6.89 -3.90 21.04
C ASP A 15 7.33 -3.74 19.58
N LEU A 16 6.41 -3.88 18.62
CA LEU A 16 6.69 -3.65 17.20
C LEU A 16 7.16 -2.21 16.95
N VAL A 17 6.48 -1.24 17.56
CA VAL A 17 6.86 0.18 17.46
C VAL A 17 8.19 0.47 18.13
N LYS A 18 8.44 -0.04 19.35
CA LYS A 18 9.71 0.16 20.07
C LYS A 18 10.91 -0.43 19.34
N GLN A 19 10.71 -1.54 18.63
CA GLN A 19 11.76 -2.19 17.85
C GLN A 19 11.96 -1.51 16.48
N GLY A 20 11.14 -0.52 16.11
CA GLY A 20 11.22 0.14 14.82
C GLY A 20 10.90 -0.78 13.64
N VAL A 21 10.01 -1.76 13.84
CA VAL A 21 9.63 -2.70 12.78
C VAL A 21 9.02 -1.94 11.60
N SER A 22 9.44 -2.27 10.38
CA SER A 22 8.94 -1.58 9.19
C SER A 22 7.49 -1.96 8.87
N PHE A 23 6.78 -1.07 8.20
CA PHE A 23 5.42 -1.35 7.72
C PHE A 23 5.37 -2.58 6.81
N THR A 24 6.39 -2.81 5.98
CA THR A 24 6.46 -3.99 5.11
C THR A 24 6.68 -5.28 5.90
N ASP A 25 7.44 -5.23 7.01
CA ASP A 25 7.57 -6.38 7.92
C ASP A 25 6.26 -6.68 8.64
N VAL A 26 5.53 -5.64 9.07
CA VAL A 26 4.19 -5.80 9.67
C VAL A 26 3.19 -6.34 8.65
N SER A 27 3.25 -5.88 7.40
CA SER A 27 2.42 -6.43 6.32
C SER A 27 2.67 -7.93 6.13
N TYR A 28 3.94 -8.34 6.11
CA TYR A 28 4.32 -9.75 6.03
C TYR A 28 3.82 -10.55 7.25
N LEU A 29 4.02 -10.00 8.45
CA LEU A 29 3.52 -10.62 9.69
C LEU A 29 2.00 -10.85 9.65
N LEU A 30 1.23 -9.85 9.23
CA LEU A 30 -0.24 -9.96 9.17
C LEU A 30 -0.70 -11.01 8.14
N LEU A 31 -0.03 -11.09 7.00
CA LEU A 31 -0.35 -12.04 5.93
C LEU A 31 0.05 -13.47 6.29
N TYR A 32 1.29 -13.68 6.74
CA TYR A 32 1.88 -15.01 6.87
C TYR A 32 2.06 -15.49 8.32
N GLY A 33 1.92 -14.61 9.31
CA GLY A 33 2.02 -14.96 10.73
C GLY A 33 3.45 -15.00 11.29
N GLU A 34 4.45 -14.63 10.49
CA GLU A 34 5.87 -14.74 10.83
C GLU A 34 6.54 -13.36 10.82
N LEU A 35 7.37 -13.07 11.82
CA LEU A 35 8.18 -11.85 11.89
C LEU A 35 9.66 -12.12 11.65
N GLU A 36 10.12 -13.36 11.87
CA GLU A 36 11.51 -13.75 11.71
C GLU A 36 11.98 -13.60 10.26
N GLU A 37 13.27 -13.36 10.09
CA GLU A 37 13.87 -13.24 8.76
C GLU A 37 13.87 -14.58 8.03
N SER A 38 13.37 -14.57 6.81
CA SER A 38 13.31 -15.72 5.92
C SER A 38 13.52 -15.30 4.48
N GLN A 39 13.86 -16.23 3.59
CA GLN A 39 13.99 -15.94 2.17
C GLN A 39 12.64 -15.43 1.60
N LYS A 40 11.52 -16.06 1.98
CA LYS A 40 10.18 -15.63 1.53
C LYS A 40 9.87 -14.19 1.93
N LYS A 41 10.23 -13.78 3.16
CA LYS A 41 10.06 -12.41 3.62
C LYS A 41 10.94 -11.44 2.84
N THR A 42 12.19 -11.81 2.59
CA THR A 42 13.11 -11.00 1.77
C THR A 42 12.57 -10.82 0.36
N ASP A 43 12.11 -11.88 -0.29
CA ASP A 43 11.55 -11.84 -1.63
C ASP A 43 10.27 -10.99 -1.68
N PHE A 44 9.39 -11.09 -0.69
CA PHE A 44 8.20 -10.26 -0.56
C PHE A 44 8.54 -8.77 -0.45
N LYS A 45 9.50 -8.40 0.39
CA LYS A 45 9.94 -7.00 0.55
C LYS A 45 10.59 -6.48 -0.73
N GLU A 46 11.41 -7.30 -1.38
CA GLU A 46 12.06 -6.96 -2.64
C GLU A 46 11.04 -6.79 -3.78
N TYR A 47 10.04 -7.65 -3.84
CA TYR A 47 8.95 -7.53 -4.80
C TYR A 47 8.21 -6.20 -4.63
N ILE A 48 7.81 -5.84 -3.40
CA ILE A 48 7.15 -4.56 -3.11
C ILE A 48 8.03 -3.38 -3.49
N ARG A 49 9.33 -3.46 -3.25
CA ARG A 49 10.29 -2.41 -3.55
C ARG A 49 10.41 -2.18 -5.06
N THR A 50 10.47 -3.24 -5.84
CA THR A 50 10.74 -3.18 -7.29
C THR A 50 9.49 -3.04 -8.16
N HIS A 51 8.29 -3.32 -7.64
CA HIS A 51 7.02 -3.28 -8.39
C HIS A 51 6.13 -2.07 -8.07
N ALA A 52 6.73 -0.99 -7.57
CA ALA A 52 6.01 0.23 -7.20
C ALA A 52 5.48 1.04 -8.40
N ASN A 53 6.06 0.88 -9.58
CA ASN A 53 5.59 1.57 -10.80
C ASN A 53 4.18 1.11 -11.20
N ILE A 54 3.34 2.06 -11.61
CA ILE A 54 2.09 1.78 -12.32
C ILE A 54 2.31 1.88 -13.84
N HIS A 55 1.44 1.25 -14.63
CA HIS A 55 1.53 1.33 -16.08
C HIS A 55 1.34 2.79 -16.55
N GLU A 56 2.11 3.22 -17.56
CA GLU A 56 2.05 4.60 -18.07
C GLU A 56 0.65 5.02 -18.50
N ASP A 57 -0.12 4.14 -19.12
CA ASP A 57 -1.48 4.44 -19.53
C ASP A 57 -2.40 4.73 -18.33
N MET A 58 -2.09 4.24 -17.13
CA MET A 58 -2.83 4.58 -15.91
C MET A 58 -2.70 6.06 -15.55
N ASN A 59 -1.62 6.72 -15.93
CA ASN A 59 -1.44 8.15 -15.68
C ASN A 59 -2.53 8.98 -16.34
N ARG A 60 -3.13 8.51 -17.45
CA ARG A 60 -4.23 9.18 -18.15
C ARG A 60 -5.52 9.17 -17.35
N PHE A 61 -5.77 8.15 -16.52
CA PHE A 61 -6.97 8.10 -15.68
C PHE A 61 -6.99 9.22 -14.65
N PHE A 62 -5.83 9.63 -14.13
CA PHE A 62 -5.77 10.78 -13.22
C PHE A 62 -6.26 12.08 -13.88
N ASN A 63 -6.11 12.23 -15.19
CA ASN A 63 -6.55 13.42 -15.91
C ASN A 63 -8.08 13.54 -15.97
N GLY A 64 -8.80 12.45 -15.79
CA GLY A 64 -10.26 12.43 -15.73
C GLY A 64 -10.84 12.98 -14.41
N PHE A 65 -10.03 13.10 -13.36
CA PHE A 65 -10.50 13.63 -12.09
C PHE A 65 -10.34 15.15 -12.02
N PRO A 66 -11.34 15.89 -11.51
CA PRO A 66 -11.19 17.30 -11.20
C PRO A 66 -10.17 17.50 -10.07
N LEU A 67 -9.55 18.69 -10.00
CA LEU A 67 -8.58 19.02 -8.93
C LEU A 67 -9.19 18.94 -7.52
N SER A 68 -10.51 19.14 -7.42
CA SER A 68 -11.26 19.07 -6.16
C SER A 68 -11.73 17.66 -5.78
N ALA A 69 -11.38 16.62 -6.57
CA ALA A 69 -11.81 15.27 -6.28
C ALA A 69 -11.24 14.80 -4.93
N HIS A 70 -12.07 14.13 -4.14
CA HIS A 70 -11.63 13.56 -2.86
C HIS A 70 -10.55 12.50 -3.09
N PRO A 71 -9.41 12.53 -2.37
CA PRO A 71 -8.30 11.61 -2.61
C PRO A 71 -8.69 10.13 -2.47
N MET A 72 -9.63 9.79 -1.59
CA MET A 72 -10.11 8.40 -1.45
C MET A 72 -10.91 7.94 -2.67
N ALA A 73 -11.68 8.82 -3.31
CA ALA A 73 -12.39 8.51 -4.55
C ALA A 73 -11.40 8.22 -5.70
N ILE A 74 -10.31 8.99 -5.78
CA ILE A 74 -9.24 8.74 -6.73
C ILE A 74 -8.57 7.40 -6.40
N LEU A 75 -8.20 7.17 -5.15
CA LEU A 75 -7.50 5.97 -4.71
C LEU A 75 -8.31 4.71 -5.03
N SER A 76 -9.58 4.64 -4.64
CA SER A 76 -10.42 3.47 -4.90
C SER A 76 -10.62 3.23 -6.41
N SER A 77 -10.89 4.27 -7.19
CA SER A 77 -11.03 4.17 -8.65
C SER A 77 -9.75 3.67 -9.33
N MET A 78 -8.60 4.19 -8.92
CA MET A 78 -7.31 3.80 -9.49
C MET A 78 -6.89 2.38 -9.08
N VAL A 79 -7.24 1.93 -7.87
CA VAL A 79 -7.04 0.52 -7.45
C VAL A 79 -7.94 -0.40 -8.27
N THR A 80 -9.20 -0.04 -8.53
CA THR A 80 -10.05 -0.79 -9.47
C THR A 80 -9.43 -0.85 -10.87
N ALA A 81 -8.91 0.28 -11.37
CA ALA A 81 -8.30 0.36 -12.69
C ALA A 81 -7.08 -0.58 -12.85
N LEU A 82 -6.38 -0.92 -11.75
CA LEU A 82 -5.30 -1.91 -11.78
C LEU A 82 -5.76 -3.26 -12.35
N SER A 83 -7.03 -3.64 -12.19
CA SER A 83 -7.56 -4.90 -12.73
C SER A 83 -7.41 -5.00 -14.25
N GLY A 84 -7.53 -3.89 -14.96
CA GLY A 84 -7.33 -3.84 -16.42
C GLY A 84 -5.89 -4.07 -16.88
N PHE A 85 -4.92 -3.93 -15.95
CA PHE A 85 -3.49 -4.12 -16.19
C PHE A 85 -2.94 -5.39 -15.53
N ASN A 86 -3.79 -6.16 -14.86
CA ASN A 86 -3.46 -7.40 -14.18
C ASN A 86 -4.53 -8.46 -14.52
N PRO A 87 -4.42 -9.12 -15.67
CA PRO A 87 -5.44 -10.06 -16.17
C PRO A 87 -5.62 -11.30 -15.30
N ASP A 88 -4.69 -11.56 -14.40
CA ASP A 88 -4.68 -12.64 -13.41
C ASP A 88 -5.32 -12.27 -12.07
N GLY A 89 -5.97 -11.10 -11.99
CA GLY A 89 -6.56 -10.57 -10.75
C GLY A 89 -7.75 -11.38 -10.21
N ASP A 90 -8.31 -12.31 -10.97
CA ASP A 90 -9.36 -13.26 -10.59
C ASP A 90 -8.85 -14.69 -10.37
N SER A 91 -7.52 -14.89 -10.45
CA SER A 91 -6.90 -16.20 -10.23
C SER A 91 -7.23 -16.74 -8.84
N GLN A 92 -7.43 -18.08 -8.77
CA GLN A 92 -7.58 -18.84 -7.52
C GLN A 92 -6.30 -19.57 -7.14
N ASP A 93 -5.22 -19.42 -7.90
CA ASP A 93 -3.91 -19.96 -7.59
C ASP A 93 -3.30 -19.18 -6.42
N PRO A 94 -2.95 -19.84 -5.29
CA PRO A 94 -2.41 -19.16 -4.11
C PRO A 94 -1.15 -18.35 -4.40
N ASP A 95 -0.26 -18.84 -5.26
CA ASP A 95 0.99 -18.14 -5.58
C ASP A 95 0.71 -16.85 -6.38
N VAL A 96 -0.26 -16.89 -7.30
CA VAL A 96 -0.70 -15.71 -8.06
C VAL A 96 -1.42 -14.72 -7.16
N ILE A 97 -2.23 -15.20 -6.21
CA ILE A 97 -2.90 -14.34 -5.21
C ILE A 97 -1.85 -13.62 -4.35
N ASP A 98 -0.86 -14.33 -3.84
CA ASP A 98 0.23 -13.79 -3.02
C ASP A 98 1.01 -12.70 -3.79
N GLU A 99 1.32 -12.95 -5.07
CA GLU A 99 1.97 -11.97 -5.93
C GLU A 99 1.09 -10.73 -6.13
N ASN A 100 -0.20 -10.89 -6.40
CA ASN A 100 -1.13 -9.78 -6.59
C ASN A 100 -1.34 -8.98 -5.31
N ILE A 101 -1.30 -9.60 -4.12
CA ILE A 101 -1.33 -8.89 -2.83
C ILE A 101 -0.08 -8.01 -2.68
N ALA A 102 1.11 -8.56 -2.92
CA ALA A 102 2.36 -7.80 -2.86
C ALA A 102 2.36 -6.65 -3.88
N LYS A 103 1.84 -6.90 -5.08
CA LYS A 103 1.66 -5.90 -6.15
C LYS A 103 0.74 -4.76 -5.72
N LEU A 104 -0.38 -5.06 -5.06
CA LEU A 104 -1.30 -4.06 -4.51
C LEU A 104 -0.61 -3.18 -3.47
N ILE A 105 0.07 -3.79 -2.49
CA ILE A 105 0.82 -3.06 -1.46
C ILE A 105 1.88 -2.15 -2.12
N ALA A 106 2.59 -2.65 -3.13
CA ALA A 106 3.60 -1.88 -3.84
C ALA A 106 3.03 -0.65 -4.55
N LYS A 107 1.87 -0.79 -5.22
CA LYS A 107 1.31 0.23 -6.12
C LYS A 107 0.39 1.23 -5.43
N VAL A 108 -0.25 0.84 -4.32
CA VAL A 108 -1.18 1.73 -3.61
C VAL A 108 -0.51 3.01 -3.13
N LYS A 109 0.73 2.94 -2.65
CA LYS A 109 1.50 4.13 -2.24
C LYS A 109 1.77 5.08 -3.41
N THR A 110 2.06 4.53 -4.59
CA THR A 110 2.30 5.31 -5.81
C THR A 110 1.03 6.02 -6.25
N ILE A 111 -0.11 5.31 -6.25
CA ILE A 111 -1.41 5.89 -6.57
C ILE A 111 -1.77 7.00 -5.59
N ALA A 112 -1.54 6.80 -4.28
CA ALA A 112 -1.78 7.80 -3.26
C ALA A 112 -0.91 9.05 -3.45
N ALA A 113 0.39 8.87 -3.72
CA ALA A 113 1.31 9.97 -4.00
C ALA A 113 0.90 10.74 -5.28
N TYR A 114 0.53 10.03 -6.34
CA TYR A 114 0.08 10.65 -7.59
C TYR A 114 -1.25 11.38 -7.42
N SER A 115 -2.16 10.87 -6.60
CA SER A 115 -3.41 11.56 -6.24
C SER A 115 -3.14 12.92 -5.60
N TYR A 116 -2.20 12.96 -4.66
CA TYR A 116 -1.76 14.21 -4.03
C TYR A 116 -1.16 15.18 -5.05
N ARG A 117 -0.22 14.70 -5.88
CA ARG A 117 0.43 15.55 -6.89
C ARG A 117 -0.56 16.09 -7.92
N LYS A 118 -1.52 15.25 -8.34
CA LYS A 118 -2.60 15.66 -9.23
C LYS A 118 -3.42 16.80 -8.64
N SER A 119 -3.83 16.69 -7.37
CA SER A 119 -4.63 17.73 -6.71
C SER A 119 -3.90 19.06 -6.56
N HIS A 120 -2.55 19.05 -6.61
CA HIS A 120 -1.71 20.25 -6.54
C HIS A 120 -1.17 20.73 -7.90
N GLY A 121 -1.60 20.08 -8.99
CA GLY A 121 -1.12 20.44 -10.34
C GLY A 121 0.39 20.17 -10.55
N MET A 122 0.98 19.24 -9.80
CA MET A 122 2.41 18.89 -9.87
C MET A 122 2.65 17.70 -10.80
N PRO A 123 3.81 17.64 -11.48
CA PRO A 123 4.19 16.48 -12.28
C PRO A 123 4.40 15.25 -11.39
N PHE A 124 4.12 14.06 -11.92
CA PHE A 124 4.38 12.81 -11.19
C PHE A 124 5.88 12.57 -11.05
N ILE A 125 6.27 12.02 -9.89
CA ILE A 125 7.63 11.56 -9.59
C ILE A 125 7.58 10.03 -9.55
N TYR A 126 8.41 9.39 -10.36
CA TYR A 126 8.51 7.93 -10.38
C TYR A 126 9.15 7.40 -9.10
N PRO A 127 8.76 6.19 -8.65
CA PRO A 127 9.39 5.58 -7.48
C PRO A 127 10.88 5.32 -7.71
N ASP A 128 11.67 5.51 -6.66
CA ASP A 128 13.08 5.13 -6.62
C ASP A 128 13.22 3.79 -5.86
N HIS A 129 13.69 2.76 -6.56
CA HIS A 129 13.85 1.42 -5.99
C HIS A 129 14.98 1.30 -4.95
N ASN A 130 15.78 2.35 -4.74
CA ASN A 130 16.80 2.39 -3.67
C ASN A 130 16.21 2.80 -2.32
N LEU A 131 15.01 3.36 -2.30
CA LEU A 131 14.33 3.82 -1.09
C LEU A 131 13.44 2.73 -0.51
N ASN A 132 13.28 2.72 0.82
CA ASN A 132 12.31 1.87 1.47
C ASN A 132 10.87 2.32 1.17
N TYR A 133 9.88 1.58 1.67
CA TYR A 133 8.47 1.82 1.36
C TYR A 133 8.00 3.23 1.70
N VAL A 134 8.32 3.70 2.92
CA VAL A 134 7.89 5.00 3.43
C VAL A 134 8.69 6.14 2.81
N GLU A 135 10.00 5.98 2.73
CA GLU A 135 10.88 6.96 2.08
C GLU A 135 10.49 7.19 0.63
N ASN A 136 10.18 6.12 -0.09
CA ASN A 136 9.75 6.18 -1.49
C ASN A 136 8.41 6.90 -1.64
N PHE A 137 7.46 6.65 -0.72
CA PHE A 137 6.19 7.38 -0.71
C PHE A 137 6.39 8.87 -0.50
N LEU A 138 7.20 9.27 0.48
CA LEU A 138 7.51 10.67 0.75
C LEU A 138 8.25 11.33 -0.43
N TYR A 139 9.18 10.61 -1.02
CA TYR A 139 9.88 11.07 -2.23
C TYR A 139 8.91 11.34 -3.39
N MET A 140 8.02 10.39 -3.68
CA MET A 140 7.03 10.57 -4.74
C MET A 140 6.04 11.70 -4.45
N MET A 141 5.66 11.93 -3.18
CA MET A 141 4.76 13.03 -2.81
C MET A 141 5.42 14.40 -2.90
N PHE A 142 6.63 14.55 -2.34
CA PHE A 142 7.22 15.85 -2.03
C PHE A 142 8.51 16.14 -2.80
N GLY A 143 9.05 15.16 -3.54
CA GLY A 143 10.22 15.37 -4.39
C GLY A 143 9.95 16.42 -5.48
N GLU A 144 11.00 17.10 -5.92
CA GLU A 144 10.98 18.04 -7.04
C GLU A 144 11.85 17.49 -8.18
N PRO A 145 11.39 17.53 -9.46
CA PRO A 145 12.09 16.88 -10.57
C PRO A 145 13.55 17.32 -10.81
N GLN A 146 13.90 18.52 -10.33
CA GLN A 146 15.21 19.13 -10.58
C GLN A 146 16.04 19.35 -9.31
N LYS A 147 15.57 18.83 -8.18
CA LYS A 147 16.26 18.95 -6.90
C LYS A 147 16.52 17.58 -6.30
N GLU A 148 17.68 17.41 -5.69
CA GLU A 148 17.94 16.26 -4.84
C GLU A 148 16.93 16.25 -3.68
N TYR A 149 16.26 15.13 -3.51
CA TYR A 149 15.36 14.94 -2.39
C TYR A 149 16.14 14.48 -1.16
N ILE A 150 16.15 15.30 -0.14
CA ILE A 150 16.80 14.97 1.13
C ILE A 150 15.81 14.29 2.05
N GLN A 151 16.04 13.01 2.34
CA GLN A 151 15.23 12.25 3.28
C GLN A 151 15.27 12.87 4.68
N ASN A 152 14.09 12.99 5.29
CA ASN A 152 13.97 13.37 6.70
C ASN A 152 13.62 12.14 7.52
N ASN A 153 14.61 11.58 8.21
CA ASN A 153 14.43 10.35 8.99
C ASN A 153 13.34 10.48 10.06
N VAL A 154 13.21 11.64 10.68
CA VAL A 154 12.16 11.86 11.71
C VAL A 154 10.77 11.75 11.09
N VAL A 155 10.58 12.29 9.89
CA VAL A 155 9.29 12.22 9.18
C VAL A 155 9.04 10.79 8.68
N SER A 156 10.04 10.12 8.12
CA SER A 156 9.88 8.74 7.64
C SER A 156 9.60 7.77 8.79
N ASP A 157 10.29 7.89 9.92
CA ASP A 157 10.06 7.06 11.10
C ASP A 157 8.66 7.30 11.71
N ALA A 158 8.25 8.55 11.78
CA ALA A 158 6.90 8.90 12.25
C ALA A 158 5.82 8.31 11.33
N LEU A 159 5.98 8.43 10.00
CA LEU A 159 5.02 7.86 9.06
C LEU A 159 5.04 6.32 9.10
N ASN A 160 6.21 5.69 9.20
CA ASN A 160 6.29 4.24 9.39
C ASN A 160 5.51 3.80 10.64
N THR A 161 5.72 4.49 11.76
CA THR A 161 4.98 4.22 13.00
C THR A 161 3.48 4.36 12.82
N LEU A 162 3.02 5.42 12.16
CA LEU A 162 1.59 5.62 11.86
C LEU A 162 1.02 4.49 11.00
N LEU A 163 1.73 4.05 9.96
CA LEU A 163 1.29 2.94 9.12
C LEU A 163 1.24 1.62 9.90
N VAL A 164 2.22 1.37 10.78
CA VAL A 164 2.21 0.19 11.67
C VAL A 164 1.01 0.23 12.61
N LEU A 165 0.74 1.39 13.24
CA LEU A 165 -0.37 1.56 14.17
C LEU A 165 -1.75 1.41 13.51
N HIS A 166 -1.86 1.67 12.22
CA HIS A 166 -3.12 1.60 11.45
C HIS A 166 -3.23 0.35 10.55
N ALA A 167 -2.27 -0.58 10.62
CA ALA A 167 -2.24 -1.73 9.72
C ALA A 167 -3.40 -2.69 9.93
N ASP A 168 -3.87 -2.86 11.18
CA ASP A 168 -5.03 -3.69 11.52
C ASP A 168 -5.68 -3.21 12.82
N HIS A 169 -7.01 -3.09 12.82
CA HIS A 169 -7.82 -2.70 13.98
C HIS A 169 -9.04 -3.62 14.15
N GLU A 170 -8.82 -4.92 14.14
CA GLU A 170 -9.88 -5.94 14.19
C GLU A 170 -10.74 -5.95 12.89
N GLN A 171 -11.92 -6.56 12.98
CA GLN A 171 -12.84 -6.63 11.85
C GLN A 171 -13.68 -5.35 11.75
N ASP A 172 -13.16 -4.37 11.02
CA ASP A 172 -13.84 -3.12 10.71
C ASP A 172 -14.75 -3.23 9.46
N CYS A 173 -15.36 -2.09 9.06
CA CYS A 173 -16.21 -2.03 7.88
C CYS A 173 -15.45 -2.38 6.60
N SER A 174 -14.20 -1.94 6.44
CA SER A 174 -13.38 -2.23 5.26
C SER A 174 -13.09 -3.72 5.15
N THR A 175 -12.65 -4.35 6.24
CA THR A 175 -12.41 -5.80 6.30
C THR A 175 -13.67 -6.59 5.99
N SER A 176 -14.83 -6.19 6.56
CA SER A 176 -16.12 -6.83 6.31
C SER A 176 -16.53 -6.69 4.85
N THR A 177 -16.35 -5.51 4.24
CA THR A 177 -16.66 -5.25 2.84
C THR A 177 -15.78 -6.10 1.91
N VAL A 178 -14.48 -6.14 2.15
CA VAL A 178 -13.53 -6.97 1.37
C VAL A 178 -13.92 -8.45 1.44
N ARG A 179 -14.25 -8.96 2.64
CA ARG A 179 -14.67 -10.36 2.80
C ARG A 179 -15.98 -10.65 2.08
N MET A 180 -16.95 -9.73 2.13
CA MET A 180 -18.22 -9.88 1.45
C MET A 180 -18.04 -9.86 -0.07
N ALA A 181 -17.32 -8.88 -0.62
CA ALA A 181 -17.04 -8.79 -2.04
C ALA A 181 -16.20 -9.99 -2.54
N GLY A 182 -15.19 -10.40 -1.78
CA GLY A 182 -14.36 -11.56 -2.10
C GLY A 182 -15.10 -12.88 -2.09
N SER A 183 -16.17 -13.01 -1.29
CA SER A 183 -16.99 -14.24 -1.27
C SER A 183 -17.73 -14.52 -2.58
N SER A 184 -17.87 -13.52 -3.45
CA SER A 184 -18.43 -13.66 -4.80
C SER A 184 -17.41 -14.07 -5.86
N HIS A 185 -16.15 -14.34 -5.47
CA HIS A 185 -15.02 -14.55 -6.38
C HIS A 185 -14.75 -13.36 -7.32
N ALA A 186 -15.07 -12.15 -6.85
CA ALA A 186 -14.75 -10.94 -7.59
C ALA A 186 -13.21 -10.76 -7.72
N ASN A 187 -12.79 -10.06 -8.76
CA ASN A 187 -11.38 -9.70 -8.97
C ASN A 187 -10.78 -9.06 -7.72
N LEU A 188 -9.55 -9.46 -7.35
CA LEU A 188 -8.89 -9.01 -6.11
C LEU A 188 -8.79 -7.48 -6.03
N PHE A 189 -8.42 -6.82 -7.12
CA PHE A 189 -8.26 -5.36 -7.16
C PHE A 189 -9.59 -4.64 -6.94
N ALA A 190 -10.68 -5.12 -7.55
CA ALA A 190 -12.03 -4.60 -7.34
C ALA A 190 -12.51 -4.84 -5.90
N THR A 191 -12.22 -6.01 -5.35
CA THR A 191 -12.55 -6.38 -3.97
C THR A 191 -11.88 -5.46 -2.96
N ILE A 192 -10.58 -5.22 -3.11
CA ILE A 192 -9.82 -4.30 -2.24
C ILE A 192 -10.30 -2.86 -2.43
N SER A 193 -10.58 -2.44 -3.66
CA SER A 193 -11.13 -1.11 -3.93
C SER A 193 -12.45 -0.85 -3.19
N ALA A 194 -13.32 -1.85 -3.10
CA ALA A 194 -14.57 -1.73 -2.35
C ALA A 194 -14.34 -1.49 -0.84
N GLY A 195 -13.25 -1.99 -0.28
CA GLY A 195 -12.86 -1.72 1.10
C GLY A 195 -12.18 -0.36 1.31
N ILE A 196 -11.71 0.28 0.24
CA ILE A 196 -11.09 1.62 0.27
C ILE A 196 -12.16 2.71 0.15
N ALA A 197 -13.27 2.44 -0.54
CA ALA A 197 -14.33 3.40 -0.90
C ALA A 197 -15.10 3.96 0.30
#